data_57c45f661d0139ade4f14012e6abd915
#
_entry.id   57c45f661d0139ade4f14012e6abd915
#
_cell.length_a   1.000
_cell.length_b   1.000
_cell.length_c   1.000
_cell.angle_alpha   90.00
_cell.angle_beta   90.00
_cell.angle_gamma   90.00
#
_symmetry.space_group_name_H-M   'P 1'
#
loop_
_entity.id
_entity.type
_entity.pdbx_description
1 polymer ?
#
loop_
_entity_poly.entity_id
_entity_poly.type
_entity_poly.pdbx_seq_one_letter_code
_entity_poly.pdbx_strand_id
1 'polypeptide(L)'
;MIYGNINAKETEAAYTPVIRKALDILRTTDVSEMHHGKYPIDGDKLILQINEITTGPKETKRPEVHRQYIDVQYMVHGHELIGFYPDCKDGEVLEDNLDSNDVLFYKERSDVHEIMLPMTNGCYAIFFPEDVHRPCCMMDAPEDVKKIVLKVRVDSL
;
A
#
# COMPACT_ATOMS: atom_id res chain seq x y z
N MET A 1 5.32 7.03 6.64
CA MET A 1 4.81 6.93 5.26
C MET A 1 5.65 7.76 4.31
N ILE A 2 5.88 7.30 3.09
CA ILE A 2 6.53 8.04 1.99
C ILE A 2 5.56 8.06 0.80
N TYR A 3 5.41 9.21 0.14
CA TYR A 3 4.57 9.35 -1.05
C TYR A 3 5.36 10.02 -2.16
N GLY A 4 5.30 9.49 -3.37
CA GLY A 4 6.06 10.02 -4.50
C GLY A 4 5.59 9.52 -5.86
N ASN A 5 6.35 9.90 -6.88
CA ASN A 5 6.14 9.42 -8.25
C ASN A 5 7.37 8.65 -8.72
N ILE A 6 7.16 7.52 -9.38
CA ILE A 6 8.22 6.58 -9.78
C ILE A 6 9.27 7.21 -10.73
N ASN A 7 8.92 8.31 -11.38
CA ASN A 7 9.81 9.03 -12.27
C ASN A 7 10.68 10.08 -11.57
N ALA A 8 10.37 10.45 -10.31
CA ALA A 8 11.13 11.40 -9.51
C ALA A 8 12.21 10.67 -8.69
N LYS A 9 13.45 10.60 -9.22
CA LYS A 9 14.54 9.78 -8.67
C LYS A 9 15.55 10.53 -7.81
N GLU A 10 15.52 11.85 -7.79
CA GLU A 10 16.60 12.67 -7.23
C GLU A 10 16.79 12.47 -5.72
N THR A 11 15.71 12.20 -5.00
CA THR A 11 15.75 12.01 -3.54
C THR A 11 15.90 10.56 -3.09
N GLU A 12 15.85 9.59 -4.01
CA GLU A 12 15.90 8.17 -3.66
C GLU A 12 17.21 7.73 -3.02
N ALA A 13 18.30 8.49 -3.22
CA ALA A 13 19.57 8.24 -2.56
C ALA A 13 19.46 8.31 -1.02
N ALA A 14 18.45 9.01 -0.48
CA ALA A 14 18.17 9.08 0.95
C ALA A 14 17.43 7.86 1.50
N TYR A 15 16.88 7.00 0.63
CA TYR A 15 16.14 5.81 1.07
C TYR A 15 17.09 4.65 1.39
N THR A 16 16.64 3.73 2.24
CA THR A 16 17.39 2.50 2.52
C THR A 16 17.59 1.68 1.25
N PRO A 17 18.63 0.83 1.18
CA PRO A 17 18.88 -0.01 0.00
C PRO A 17 17.70 -0.88 -0.40
N VAL A 18 16.95 -1.42 0.57
CA VAL A 18 15.80 -2.28 0.30
C VAL A 18 14.64 -1.49 -0.33
N ILE A 19 14.39 -0.27 0.13
CA ILE A 19 13.36 0.60 -0.45
C ILE A 19 13.73 0.99 -1.89
N ARG A 20 15.01 1.32 -2.15
CA ARG A 20 15.48 1.57 -3.52
C ARG A 20 15.29 0.35 -4.40
N LYS A 21 15.66 -0.86 -3.91
CA LYS A 21 15.44 -2.12 -4.63
C LYS A 21 13.94 -2.34 -4.94
N ALA A 22 13.06 -2.04 -3.98
CA ALA A 22 11.62 -2.12 -4.19
C ALA A 22 11.14 -1.20 -5.32
N LEU A 23 11.57 0.06 -5.32
CA LEU A 23 11.22 1.02 -6.38
C LEU A 23 11.80 0.62 -7.75
N ASP A 24 13.01 0.06 -7.79
CA ASP A 24 13.60 -0.45 -9.04
C ASP A 24 12.82 -1.66 -9.58
N ILE A 25 12.34 -2.54 -8.73
CA ILE A 25 11.46 -3.64 -9.13
C ILE A 25 10.17 -3.10 -9.76
N LEU A 26 9.53 -2.10 -9.13
CA LEU A 26 8.31 -1.49 -9.69
C LEU A 26 8.54 -0.88 -11.07
N ARG A 27 9.72 -0.30 -11.33
CA ARG A 27 10.09 0.30 -12.63
C ARG A 27 10.34 -0.72 -13.72
N THR A 28 10.88 -1.87 -13.35
CA THR A 28 11.40 -2.85 -14.31
C THR A 28 10.47 -4.04 -14.52
N THR A 29 9.47 -4.22 -13.66
CA THR A 29 8.51 -5.32 -13.79
C THR A 29 7.45 -4.98 -14.83
N ASP A 30 7.40 -5.74 -15.91
CA ASP A 30 6.29 -5.69 -16.85
C ASP A 30 5.11 -6.47 -16.27
N VAL A 31 4.03 -5.75 -15.97
CA VAL A 31 2.80 -6.30 -15.38
C VAL A 31 1.65 -6.38 -16.38
N SER A 32 1.92 -6.19 -17.68
CA SER A 32 0.88 -6.18 -18.72
C SER A 32 0.10 -7.50 -18.78
N GLU A 33 0.81 -8.62 -18.66
CA GLU A 33 0.25 -9.97 -18.68
C GLU A 33 0.06 -10.59 -17.28
N MET A 34 0.33 -9.83 -16.22
CA MET A 34 0.14 -10.31 -14.85
C MET A 34 -1.26 -9.99 -14.36
N HIS A 35 -1.91 -10.98 -13.75
CA HIS A 35 -3.26 -10.86 -13.20
C HIS A 35 -3.25 -10.82 -11.68
N HIS A 36 -4.40 -10.59 -11.08
CA HIS A 36 -4.58 -10.60 -9.63
C HIS A 36 -3.95 -11.85 -9.00
N GLY A 37 -3.06 -11.64 -8.03
CA GLY A 37 -2.34 -12.73 -7.37
C GLY A 37 -1.08 -12.30 -6.67
N LYS A 38 -0.42 -13.26 -6.01
CA LYS A 38 0.84 -13.07 -5.28
C LYS A 38 1.97 -13.78 -6.00
N TYR A 39 3.08 -13.08 -6.20
CA TYR A 39 4.26 -13.52 -6.94
C TYR A 39 5.49 -13.34 -6.05
N PRO A 40 5.99 -14.40 -5.39
CA PRO A 40 7.22 -14.32 -4.59
C PRO A 40 8.41 -13.93 -5.48
N ILE A 41 9.17 -12.90 -5.08
CA ILE A 41 10.40 -12.47 -5.76
C ILE A 41 11.63 -12.97 -5.02
N ASP A 42 11.61 -12.91 -3.68
CA ASP A 42 12.68 -13.39 -2.81
C ASP A 42 12.05 -14.10 -1.60
N GLY A 43 11.53 -15.31 -1.85
CA GLY A 43 10.84 -16.10 -0.84
C GLY A 43 9.69 -15.31 -0.18
N ASP A 44 9.70 -15.24 1.13
CA ASP A 44 8.78 -14.46 1.94
C ASP A 44 9.28 -13.04 2.28
N LYS A 45 10.54 -12.71 1.89
CA LYS A 45 11.13 -11.40 2.17
C LYS A 45 10.60 -10.31 1.24
N LEU A 46 10.25 -10.69 0.02
CA LEU A 46 9.80 -9.77 -1.01
C LEU A 46 8.74 -10.44 -1.89
N ILE A 47 7.51 -9.95 -1.77
CA ILE A 47 6.35 -10.52 -2.48
C ILE A 47 5.68 -9.41 -3.28
N LEU A 48 5.59 -9.60 -4.60
CA LEU A 48 4.82 -8.73 -5.47
C LEU A 48 3.37 -9.23 -5.53
N GLN A 49 2.43 -8.36 -5.23
CA GLN A 49 1.00 -8.65 -5.31
C GLN A 49 0.37 -7.74 -6.36
N ILE A 50 -0.31 -8.34 -7.34
CA ILE A 50 -1.12 -7.61 -8.30
C ILE A 50 -2.56 -7.55 -7.77
N ASN A 51 -3.11 -6.36 -7.69
CA ASN A 51 -4.49 -6.12 -7.34
C ASN A 51 -5.21 -5.50 -8.53
N GLU A 52 -6.23 -6.21 -9.02
CA GLU A 52 -7.21 -5.73 -10.00
C GLU A 52 -8.54 -5.66 -9.24
N ILE A 53 -9.01 -4.46 -8.98
CA ILE A 53 -10.14 -4.19 -8.08
C ILE A 53 -10.94 -2.99 -8.55
N THR A 54 -12.20 -2.90 -8.12
CA THR A 54 -13.01 -1.70 -8.28
C THR A 54 -12.97 -0.88 -6.99
N THR A 55 -12.65 0.42 -7.09
CA THR A 55 -12.70 1.36 -5.96
C THR A 55 -14.15 1.57 -5.49
N GLY A 56 -14.33 2.07 -4.28
CA GLY A 56 -15.66 2.32 -3.73
C GLY A 56 -15.68 3.41 -2.66
N PRO A 57 -16.86 3.73 -2.13
CA PRO A 57 -17.00 4.75 -1.09
C PRO A 57 -16.10 4.45 0.11
N LYS A 58 -15.48 5.49 0.66
CA LYS A 58 -14.56 5.41 1.80
C LYS A 58 -15.17 4.60 2.97
N GLU A 59 -16.44 4.82 3.24
CA GLU A 59 -17.18 4.20 4.35
C GLU A 59 -17.32 2.68 4.21
N THR A 60 -17.09 2.15 3.00
CA THR A 60 -17.10 0.71 2.72
C THR A 60 -15.71 0.08 2.81
N LYS A 61 -14.67 0.89 3.01
CA LYS A 61 -13.28 0.46 3.10
C LYS A 61 -12.82 0.51 4.56
N ARG A 62 -11.99 -0.43 4.94
CA ARG A 62 -11.52 -0.56 6.31
C ARG A 62 -10.10 0.00 6.46
N PRO A 63 -9.81 0.77 7.51
CA PRO A 63 -8.43 1.13 7.83
C PRO A 63 -7.70 -0.12 8.32
N GLU A 64 -6.50 -0.35 7.76
CA GLU A 64 -5.70 -1.53 8.04
C GLU A 64 -4.26 -1.17 8.39
N VAL A 65 -3.59 -2.07 9.09
CA VAL A 65 -2.17 -1.96 9.41
C VAL A 65 -1.53 -3.35 9.38
N HIS A 66 -0.24 -3.37 9.03
CA HIS A 66 0.60 -4.58 9.00
C HIS A 66 1.65 -4.52 10.11
N ARG A 67 2.31 -5.64 10.43
CA ARG A 67 3.39 -5.67 11.44
C ARG A 67 4.68 -6.25 10.88
N GLN A 68 4.59 -7.21 9.97
CA GLN A 68 5.74 -7.92 9.42
C GLN A 68 6.23 -7.33 8.10
N TYR A 69 5.34 -6.63 7.35
CA TYR A 69 5.66 -6.10 6.04
C TYR A 69 5.45 -4.59 5.96
N ILE A 70 6.30 -3.96 5.16
CA ILE A 70 6.12 -2.63 4.59
C ILE A 70 5.37 -2.83 3.28
N ASP A 71 4.30 -2.07 3.07
CA ASP A 71 3.58 -2.04 1.81
C ASP A 71 4.09 -0.92 0.91
N VAL A 72 4.66 -1.28 -0.24
CA VAL A 72 4.97 -0.32 -1.30
C VAL A 72 3.88 -0.44 -2.36
N GLN A 73 2.90 0.43 -2.28
CA GLN A 73 1.76 0.47 -3.20
C GLN A 73 2.07 1.36 -4.40
N TYR A 74 1.83 0.87 -5.60
CA TYR A 74 2.11 1.57 -6.85
C TYR A 74 0.93 1.47 -7.81
N MET A 75 0.48 2.62 -8.31
CA MET A 75 -0.64 2.68 -9.26
C MET A 75 -0.15 2.48 -10.68
N VAL A 76 -0.60 1.38 -11.29
CA VAL A 76 -0.30 1.02 -12.70
C VAL A 76 -1.35 1.64 -13.63
N HIS A 77 -2.63 1.51 -13.28
CA HIS A 77 -3.75 2.01 -14.08
C HIS A 77 -4.91 2.42 -13.18
N GLY A 78 -5.61 3.50 -13.57
CA GLY A 78 -6.74 4.04 -12.84
C GLY A 78 -6.34 4.94 -11.69
N HIS A 79 -7.30 5.25 -10.82
CA HIS A 79 -7.15 6.21 -9.72
C HIS A 79 -7.82 5.69 -8.45
N GLU A 80 -7.18 5.89 -7.32
CA GLU A 80 -7.79 5.67 -6.00
C GLU A 80 -7.36 6.76 -5.02
N LEU A 81 -8.08 6.86 -3.92
CA LEU A 81 -7.59 7.52 -2.72
C LEU A 81 -7.15 6.47 -1.72
N ILE A 82 -5.99 6.69 -1.06
CA ILE A 82 -5.59 5.93 0.10
C ILE A 82 -5.62 6.85 1.31
N GLY A 83 -6.49 6.52 2.26
CA GLY A 83 -6.49 7.18 3.56
C GLY A 83 -5.26 6.80 4.37
N PHE A 84 -4.72 7.74 5.15
CA PHE A 84 -3.54 7.53 5.98
C PHE A 84 -3.63 8.31 7.30
N TYR A 85 -3.22 7.67 8.40
CA TYR A 85 -2.91 8.32 9.67
C TYR A 85 -1.91 7.48 10.48
N PRO A 86 -1.11 8.10 11.39
CA PRO A 86 -0.17 7.37 12.25
C PRO A 86 -0.90 6.43 13.22
N ASP A 87 -0.40 5.21 13.40
CA ASP A 87 -0.93 4.23 14.34
C ASP A 87 -0.44 4.52 15.77
N CYS A 88 -1.30 5.09 16.59
CA CYS A 88 -1.05 5.26 18.02
C CYS A 88 -1.39 4.02 18.86
N LYS A 89 -1.86 2.95 18.24
CA LYS A 89 -2.29 1.69 18.88
C LYS A 89 -3.43 1.85 19.89
N ASP A 90 -4.21 2.89 19.74
CA ASP A 90 -5.34 3.27 20.58
C ASP A 90 -6.69 3.12 19.87
N GLY A 91 -6.66 2.68 18.60
CA GLY A 91 -7.85 2.39 17.80
C GLY A 91 -8.59 1.14 18.28
N GLU A 92 -9.92 1.16 18.20
CA GLU A 92 -10.73 -0.02 18.45
C GLU A 92 -10.55 -1.04 17.32
N VAL A 93 -10.11 -2.25 17.66
CA VAL A 93 -9.89 -3.32 16.69
C VAL A 93 -11.22 -3.85 16.18
N LEU A 94 -11.38 -3.91 14.88
CA LEU A 94 -12.51 -4.54 14.20
C LEU A 94 -12.25 -6.02 13.96
N GLU A 95 -11.05 -6.35 13.47
CA GLU A 95 -10.65 -7.71 13.11
C GLU A 95 -9.13 -7.84 13.20
N ASP A 96 -8.64 -8.86 13.90
CA ASP A 96 -7.22 -9.15 14.05
C ASP A 96 -6.85 -10.44 13.31
N ASN A 97 -6.12 -10.30 12.22
CA ASN A 97 -5.58 -11.39 11.40
C ASN A 97 -4.04 -11.27 11.29
N LEU A 98 -3.37 -10.68 12.27
CA LEU A 98 -1.92 -10.49 12.23
C LEU A 98 -1.15 -11.81 12.12
N ASP A 99 -1.57 -12.83 12.85
CA ASP A 99 -0.88 -14.12 12.86
C ASP A 99 -1.06 -14.90 11.54
N SER A 100 -2.20 -14.76 10.87
CA SER A 100 -2.53 -15.55 9.67
C SER A 100 -2.21 -14.84 8.35
N ASN A 101 -2.40 -13.52 8.30
CA ASN A 101 -2.33 -12.75 7.05
C ASN A 101 -1.55 -11.42 7.19
N ASP A 102 -0.96 -11.17 8.36
CA ASP A 102 -0.27 -9.92 8.69
C ASP A 102 -1.16 -8.68 8.44
N VAL A 103 -2.41 -8.70 8.87
CA VAL A 103 -3.33 -7.56 8.76
C VAL A 103 -4.21 -7.44 9.99
N LEU A 104 -4.33 -6.21 10.49
CA LEU A 104 -5.26 -5.83 11.53
C LEU A 104 -6.13 -4.69 11.00
N PHE A 105 -7.44 -4.81 11.15
CA PHE A 105 -8.40 -3.79 10.76
C PHE A 105 -8.90 -3.04 11.99
N TYR A 106 -8.95 -1.73 11.88
CA TYR A 106 -9.57 -0.86 12.88
C TYR A 106 -11.01 -0.51 12.51
N LYS A 107 -11.82 -0.20 13.52
CA LYS A 107 -13.11 0.46 13.31
C LYS A 107 -12.89 1.90 12.81
N GLU A 108 -13.94 2.48 12.22
CA GLU A 108 -13.95 3.89 11.84
C GLU A 108 -13.68 4.79 13.04
N ARG A 109 -12.86 5.83 12.85
CA ARG A 109 -12.50 6.81 13.88
C ARG A 109 -12.90 8.21 13.44
N SER A 110 -13.71 8.88 14.25
CA SER A 110 -14.09 10.29 14.02
C SER A 110 -13.13 11.29 14.68
N ASP A 111 -12.23 10.81 15.53
CA ASP A 111 -11.28 11.62 16.30
C ASP A 111 -9.91 11.74 15.64
N VAL A 112 -9.68 11.07 14.49
CA VAL A 112 -8.44 11.20 13.71
C VAL A 112 -8.68 11.96 12.41
N HIS A 113 -7.71 12.78 12.02
CA HIS A 113 -7.69 13.43 10.71
C HIS A 113 -6.97 12.53 9.70
N GLU A 114 -7.73 11.75 8.96
CA GLU A 114 -7.22 10.89 7.91
C GLU A 114 -6.85 11.71 6.67
N ILE A 115 -5.59 11.64 6.26
CA ILE A 115 -5.08 12.27 5.03
C ILE A 115 -5.44 11.37 3.86
N MET A 116 -6.14 11.90 2.85
CA MET A 116 -6.48 11.16 1.64
C MET A 116 -5.43 11.44 0.57
N LEU A 117 -4.62 10.41 0.24
CA LEU A 117 -3.55 10.46 -0.75
C LEU A 117 -4.12 10.11 -2.14
N PRO A 118 -4.03 11.01 -3.14
CA PRO A 118 -4.44 10.70 -4.50
C PRO A 118 -3.41 9.81 -5.18
N MET A 119 -3.76 8.55 -5.45
CA MET A 119 -2.94 7.62 -6.20
C MET A 119 -3.36 7.63 -7.66
N THR A 120 -2.50 8.15 -8.52
CA THR A 120 -2.66 8.18 -9.97
C THR A 120 -1.54 7.39 -10.63
N ASN A 121 -1.63 7.15 -11.94
CA ASN A 121 -0.63 6.39 -12.69
C ASN A 121 0.80 6.89 -12.41
N GLY A 122 1.67 5.98 -11.99
CA GLY A 122 3.05 6.29 -11.63
C GLY A 122 3.27 6.77 -10.20
N CYS A 123 2.21 7.06 -9.42
CA CYS A 123 2.34 7.36 -8.01
C CYS A 123 2.63 6.09 -7.20
N TYR A 124 3.46 6.25 -6.16
CA TYR A 124 3.66 5.22 -5.15
C TYR A 124 3.45 5.80 -3.74
N ALA A 125 3.03 4.92 -2.82
CA ALA A 125 2.99 5.20 -1.39
C ALA A 125 3.62 4.03 -0.63
N ILE A 126 4.43 4.33 0.38
CA ILE A 126 5.13 3.34 1.21
C ILE A 126 4.59 3.47 2.63
N PHE A 127 3.95 2.42 3.12
CA PHE A 127 3.38 2.35 4.45
C PHE A 127 4.22 1.42 5.32
N PHE A 128 4.70 1.95 6.44
CA PHE A 128 5.43 1.21 7.46
C PHE A 128 4.47 0.60 8.50
N PRO A 129 4.92 -0.30 9.38
CA PRO A 129 4.06 -0.91 10.39
C PRO A 129 3.34 0.06 11.35
N GLU A 130 3.79 1.32 11.43
CA GLU A 130 3.15 2.39 12.20
C GLU A 130 2.21 3.28 11.37
N ASP A 131 1.94 2.89 10.13
CA ASP A 131 1.12 3.66 9.20
C ASP A 131 -0.21 2.94 8.97
N VAL A 132 -1.28 3.39 9.63
CA VAL A 132 -2.63 2.93 9.29
C VAL A 132 -2.98 3.47 7.91
N HIS A 133 -3.44 2.60 7.02
CA HIS A 133 -3.88 3.02 5.70
C HIS A 133 -5.20 2.36 5.30
N ARG A 134 -5.95 3.05 4.45
CA ARG A 134 -7.27 2.64 3.95
C ARG A 134 -7.26 2.70 2.43
N PRO A 135 -6.90 1.60 1.76
CA PRO A 135 -6.84 1.58 0.30
C PRO A 135 -8.21 1.41 -0.34
N CYS A 136 -8.24 1.52 -1.66
CA CYS A 136 -9.40 1.23 -2.52
C CYS A 136 -10.57 2.21 -2.38
N CYS A 137 -10.32 3.40 -1.84
CA CYS A 137 -11.34 4.46 -1.83
C CYS A 137 -11.46 5.09 -3.21
N MET A 138 -12.68 5.29 -3.70
CA MET A 138 -12.92 6.03 -4.95
C MET A 138 -12.54 7.50 -4.80
N MET A 139 -12.09 8.13 -5.89
CA MET A 139 -11.92 9.60 -5.94
C MET A 139 -13.29 10.28 -6.13
N ASP A 140 -13.87 10.17 -7.28
CA ASP A 140 -15.15 10.80 -7.62
C ASP A 140 -16.26 9.75 -7.81
N ALA A 141 -15.92 8.63 -8.45
CA ALA A 141 -16.80 7.50 -8.73
C ALA A 141 -16.03 6.17 -8.65
N PRO A 142 -16.73 5.03 -8.54
CA PRO A 142 -16.09 3.73 -8.63
C PRO A 142 -15.34 3.57 -9.98
N GLU A 143 -14.10 3.09 -9.92
CA GLU A 143 -13.23 2.89 -11.07
C GLU A 143 -12.47 1.56 -10.91
N ASP A 144 -12.31 0.84 -12.02
CA ASP A 144 -11.46 -0.34 -12.05
C ASP A 144 -10.00 0.07 -12.10
N VAL A 145 -9.23 -0.39 -11.13
CA VAL A 145 -7.81 -0.05 -10.99
C VAL A 145 -6.95 -1.30 -11.02
N LYS A 146 -5.74 -1.14 -11.54
CA LYS A 146 -4.68 -2.13 -11.44
C LYS A 146 -3.52 -1.52 -10.66
N LYS A 147 -3.14 -2.15 -9.56
CA LYS A 147 -2.01 -1.70 -8.74
C LYS A 147 -1.11 -2.85 -8.30
N ILE A 148 0.13 -2.52 -8.04
CA ILE A 148 1.10 -3.39 -7.38
C ILE A 148 1.12 -3.05 -5.90
N VAL A 149 1.11 -4.05 -5.04
CA VAL A 149 1.54 -3.95 -3.63
C VAL A 149 2.77 -4.82 -3.48
N LEU A 150 3.94 -4.19 -3.37
CA LEU A 150 5.17 -4.91 -3.10
C LEU A 150 5.36 -4.97 -1.58
N LYS A 151 5.23 -6.18 -1.03
CA LYS A 151 5.40 -6.43 0.40
C LYS A 151 6.88 -6.68 0.68
N VAL A 152 7.46 -5.81 1.52
CA VAL A 152 8.87 -5.87 1.93
C VAL A 152 8.93 -6.22 3.41
N ARG A 153 9.54 -7.34 3.74
CA ARG A 153 9.63 -7.78 5.13
C ARG A 153 10.50 -6.84 5.97
N VAL A 154 10.03 -6.44 7.15
CA VAL A 154 10.71 -5.43 8.00
C VAL A 154 12.10 -5.88 8.46
N ASP A 155 12.33 -7.18 8.64
CA ASP A 155 13.63 -7.73 9.03
C ASP A 155 14.66 -7.76 7.87
N SER A 156 14.27 -7.28 6.69
CA SER A 156 15.17 -7.10 5.53
C SER A 156 15.66 -5.66 5.33
N LEU A 157 15.33 -4.73 6.26
CA LEU A 157 15.75 -3.33 6.23
C LEU A 157 17.24 -3.15 6.51
#